data_912744adce5d5b3328df2c6e75b30a89
#
_entry.id   912744adce5d5b3328df2c6e75b30a89
#
_cell.length_a   1.000
_cell.length_b   1.000
_cell.length_c   1.000
_cell.angle_alpha   90.00
_cell.angle_beta   90.00
_cell.angle_gamma   90.00
#
_symmetry.space_group_name_H-M   'P 1'
#
loop_
_entity.id
_entity.type
_entity.pdbx_description
1 polymer ?
#
loop_
_entity_poly.entity_id
_entity_poly.type
_entity_poly.pdbx_seq_one_letter_code
_entity_poly.pdbx_strand_id
1 'polypeptide(L)'
;MSSSSTIPEPSASRREQKKAETKQNLIDAAIELFMSYGPEEATVQAITKRAGVSTRTFHNYFERRDDVFAYYLHEVFEHFACRVREIAVDHPTGRIVDIMRDAMWIYCFPPHVDQGESVSQTGSADSSGSAGSADSADISELVDPATPDIRKFKPLLIMLENPQDKGSSEHLDVDLPTLTEPGTKALCDVAPDLSPFKAFLLLDASFSIAMRAVEAAADERLSGGLSPEELYNQAFDMLARVDRIEDEK
;
A
#
# COMPACT_ATOMS: atom_id res chain seq x y z
N MET A 1 -11.73 44.33 24.01
CA MET A 1 -12.20 42.99 23.57
C MET A 1 -10.96 42.16 23.28
N SER A 2 -10.50 41.43 24.31
CA SER A 2 -9.24 40.67 24.24
C SER A 2 -9.55 39.27 23.75
N SER A 3 -9.03 38.93 22.58
CA SER A 3 -9.11 37.57 22.02
C SER A 3 -8.04 36.71 22.70
N SER A 4 -8.46 35.84 23.62
CA SER A 4 -7.60 34.78 24.17
C SER A 4 -7.33 33.76 23.08
N SER A 5 -6.10 33.78 22.57
CA SER A 5 -5.55 32.69 21.76
C SER A 5 -5.23 31.53 22.69
N THR A 6 -6.04 30.50 22.70
CA THR A 6 -5.79 29.27 23.46
C THR A 6 -4.74 28.46 22.71
N ILE A 7 -3.50 28.51 23.18
CA ILE A 7 -2.42 27.61 22.76
C ILE A 7 -2.79 26.22 23.29
N PRO A 8 -2.86 25.15 22.48
CA PRO A 8 -3.17 23.81 22.96
C PRO A 8 -2.10 23.34 23.94
N GLU A 9 -2.54 22.79 25.07
CA GLU A 9 -1.65 22.33 26.13
C GLU A 9 -0.70 21.21 25.63
N PRO A 10 0.59 21.27 25.95
CA PRO A 10 1.60 20.26 25.56
C PRO A 10 1.27 18.84 26.02
N SER A 11 0.43 18.69 27.05
CA SER A 11 -0.01 17.40 27.60
C SER A 11 -1.03 16.66 26.71
N ALA A 12 -1.90 17.37 25.99
CA ALA A 12 -2.88 16.78 25.08
C ALA A 12 -2.17 16.18 23.85
N SER A 13 -1.24 16.91 23.26
CA SER A 13 -0.42 16.47 22.13
C SER A 13 0.39 15.20 22.47
N ARG A 14 1.00 15.11 23.64
CA ARG A 14 1.77 13.94 24.07
C ARG A 14 0.92 12.70 24.30
N ARG A 15 -0.32 12.88 24.77
CA ARG A 15 -1.26 11.76 24.94
C ARG A 15 -1.75 11.23 23.59
N GLU A 16 -2.03 12.11 22.64
CA GLU A 16 -2.44 11.75 21.30
C GLU A 16 -1.31 11.04 20.55
N GLN A 17 -0.07 11.54 20.66
CA GLN A 17 1.10 10.86 20.10
C GLN A 17 1.27 9.44 20.64
N LYS A 18 1.20 9.26 21.97
CA LYS A 18 1.28 7.92 22.59
C LYS A 18 0.13 7.02 22.16
N LYS A 19 -1.07 7.58 21.95
CA LYS A 19 -2.22 6.82 21.47
C LYS A 19 -1.98 6.34 20.05
N ALA A 20 -1.50 7.21 19.16
CA ALA A 20 -1.16 6.87 17.79
C ALA A 20 -0.03 5.82 17.74
N GLU A 21 1.04 6.01 18.50
CA GLU A 21 2.16 5.07 18.61
C GLU A 21 1.71 3.68 19.09
N THR A 22 0.88 3.62 20.12
CA THR A 22 0.36 2.34 20.61
C THR A 22 -0.51 1.64 19.57
N LYS A 23 -1.34 2.40 18.84
CA LYS A 23 -2.17 1.86 17.76
C LYS A 23 -1.29 1.30 16.64
N GLN A 24 -0.26 2.04 16.22
CA GLN A 24 0.67 1.60 15.20
C GLN A 24 1.42 0.32 15.62
N ASN A 25 1.94 0.27 16.85
CA ASN A 25 2.61 -0.92 17.37
C ASN A 25 1.71 -2.17 17.36
N LEU A 26 0.41 -2.02 17.58
CA LEU A 26 -0.56 -3.12 17.48
C LEU A 26 -0.75 -3.56 16.03
N ILE A 27 -0.83 -2.63 15.09
CA ILE A 27 -0.95 -2.91 13.65
C ILE A 27 0.31 -3.62 13.16
N ASP A 28 1.48 -3.07 13.45
CA ASP A 28 2.76 -3.65 13.01
C ASP A 28 2.94 -5.07 13.54
N ALA A 29 2.62 -5.28 14.82
CA ALA A 29 2.67 -6.61 15.44
C ALA A 29 1.70 -7.60 14.78
N ALA A 30 0.50 -7.16 14.43
CA ALA A 30 -0.51 -7.99 13.77
C ALA A 30 -0.06 -8.39 12.36
N ILE A 31 0.40 -7.42 11.57
CA ILE A 31 0.88 -7.65 10.20
C ILE A 31 2.12 -8.55 10.21
N GLU A 32 3.08 -8.31 11.11
CA GLU A 32 4.28 -9.14 11.24
C GLU A 32 3.93 -10.60 11.57
N LEU A 33 3.07 -10.83 12.55
CA LEU A 33 2.62 -12.18 12.92
C LEU A 33 1.89 -12.86 11.78
N PHE A 34 0.96 -12.16 11.13
CA PHE A 34 0.22 -12.68 9.99
C PHE A 34 1.15 -13.09 8.84
N MET A 35 2.11 -12.24 8.48
CA MET A 35 3.03 -12.50 7.37
C MET A 35 4.04 -13.58 7.67
N SER A 36 4.49 -13.71 8.93
CA SER A 36 5.52 -14.67 9.33
C SER A 36 4.96 -16.05 9.62
N TYR A 37 3.74 -16.14 10.17
CA TYR A 37 3.19 -17.37 10.72
C TYR A 37 1.78 -17.70 10.23
N GLY A 38 1.14 -16.81 9.49
CA GLY A 38 -0.22 -16.98 8.97
C GLY A 38 -1.32 -16.43 9.88
N PRO A 39 -2.59 -16.46 9.39
CA PRO A 39 -3.74 -15.88 10.10
C PRO A 39 -4.03 -16.53 11.45
N GLU A 40 -3.79 -17.83 11.58
CA GLU A 40 -4.09 -18.59 12.80
C GLU A 40 -3.22 -18.17 14.00
N GLU A 41 -1.96 -17.77 13.71
CA GLU A 41 -1.01 -17.37 14.75
C GLU A 41 -1.15 -15.90 15.16
N ALA A 42 -1.78 -15.07 14.33
CA ALA A 42 -2.00 -13.65 14.61
C ALA A 42 -3.19 -13.42 15.57
N THR A 43 -3.21 -14.12 16.69
CA THR A 43 -4.25 -13.97 17.72
C THR A 43 -4.12 -12.67 18.51
N VAL A 44 -5.21 -12.18 19.14
CA VAL A 44 -5.16 -10.99 20.01
C VAL A 44 -4.10 -11.12 21.10
N GLN A 45 -3.92 -12.34 21.64
CA GLN A 45 -2.91 -12.60 22.67
C GLN A 45 -1.48 -12.49 22.12
N ALA A 46 -1.23 -13.04 20.94
CA ALA A 46 0.07 -12.95 20.26
C ALA A 46 0.39 -11.50 19.87
N ILE A 47 -0.58 -10.79 19.28
CA ILE A 47 -0.45 -9.37 18.90
C ILE A 47 -0.10 -8.50 20.10
N THR A 48 -0.85 -8.62 21.19
CA THR A 48 -0.62 -7.82 22.41
C THR A 48 0.71 -8.12 23.07
N LYS A 49 1.10 -9.42 23.11
CA LYS A 49 2.40 -9.85 23.59
C LYS A 49 3.54 -9.24 22.76
N ARG A 50 3.40 -9.25 21.44
CA ARG A 50 4.40 -8.69 20.50
C ARG A 50 4.49 -7.17 20.63
N ALA A 51 3.34 -6.49 20.70
CA ALA A 51 3.27 -5.03 20.87
C ALA A 51 3.63 -4.55 22.29
N GLY A 52 3.85 -5.45 23.26
CA GLY A 52 4.19 -5.10 24.63
C GLY A 52 3.06 -4.42 25.41
N VAL A 53 1.81 -4.72 25.07
CA VAL A 53 0.63 -4.12 25.72
C VAL A 53 -0.31 -5.18 26.29
N SER A 54 -1.29 -4.78 27.10
CA SER A 54 -2.32 -5.69 27.61
C SER A 54 -3.45 -5.93 26.59
N THR A 55 -4.15 -7.07 26.71
CA THR A 55 -5.38 -7.34 25.94
C THR A 55 -6.44 -6.25 26.15
N ARG A 56 -6.54 -5.70 27.36
CA ARG A 56 -7.41 -4.55 27.64
C ARG A 56 -7.01 -3.33 26.81
N THR A 57 -5.70 -3.11 26.63
CA THR A 57 -5.20 -2.02 25.79
C THR A 57 -5.59 -2.24 24.33
N PHE A 58 -5.49 -3.47 23.83
CA PHE A 58 -5.95 -3.82 22.48
C PHE A 58 -7.43 -3.42 22.28
N HIS A 59 -8.32 -3.86 23.19
CA HIS A 59 -9.76 -3.58 23.10
C HIS A 59 -10.14 -2.10 23.29
N ASN A 60 -9.19 -1.24 23.67
CA ASN A 60 -9.40 0.22 23.63
C ASN A 60 -9.24 0.81 22.22
N TYR A 61 -8.66 0.06 21.27
CA TYR A 61 -8.39 0.49 19.89
C TYR A 61 -9.18 -0.30 18.87
N PHE A 62 -9.33 -1.60 19.09
CA PHE A 62 -9.95 -2.55 18.17
C PHE A 62 -10.89 -3.47 18.94
N GLU A 63 -12.09 -3.65 18.40
CA GLU A 63 -13.08 -4.52 19.04
C GLU A 63 -12.70 -5.99 18.83
N ARG A 64 -12.27 -6.32 17.60
CA ARG A 64 -11.90 -7.66 17.15
C ARG A 64 -10.49 -7.70 16.59
N ARG A 65 -9.92 -8.90 16.50
CA ARG A 65 -8.64 -9.14 15.84
C ARG A 65 -8.62 -8.62 14.42
N ASP A 66 -9.66 -8.93 13.66
CA ASP A 66 -9.72 -8.65 12.24
C ASP A 66 -9.88 -7.15 11.93
N ASP A 67 -10.40 -6.36 12.88
CA ASP A 67 -10.48 -4.88 12.75
C ASP A 67 -9.10 -4.24 12.57
N VAL A 68 -8.04 -4.89 13.10
CA VAL A 68 -6.66 -4.42 12.91
C VAL A 68 -6.25 -4.50 11.44
N PHE A 69 -6.58 -5.62 10.79
CA PHE A 69 -6.24 -5.86 9.39
C PHE A 69 -7.08 -4.99 8.45
N ALA A 70 -8.38 -4.83 8.75
CA ALA A 70 -9.25 -3.93 8.01
C ALA A 70 -8.76 -2.48 8.11
N TYR A 71 -8.38 -2.05 9.31
CA TYR A 71 -7.82 -0.73 9.52
C TYR A 71 -6.52 -0.53 8.74
N TYR A 72 -5.60 -1.49 8.79
CA TYR A 72 -4.37 -1.44 8.01
C TYR A 72 -4.63 -1.31 6.51
N LEU A 73 -5.53 -2.11 5.95
CA LEU A 73 -5.88 -2.02 4.54
C LEU A 73 -6.54 -0.69 4.18
N HIS A 74 -7.38 -0.16 5.07
CA HIS A 74 -7.97 1.16 4.86
C HIS A 74 -6.90 2.27 4.79
N GLU A 75 -5.94 2.28 5.71
CA GLU A 75 -4.80 3.22 5.69
C GLU A 75 -4.00 3.11 4.38
N VAL A 76 -3.82 1.89 3.89
CA VAL A 76 -3.15 1.65 2.61
C VAL A 76 -3.91 2.27 1.45
N PHE A 77 -5.23 2.09 1.38
CA PHE A 77 -6.03 2.68 0.32
C PHE A 77 -6.14 4.20 0.44
N GLU A 78 -6.14 4.76 1.65
CA GLU A 78 -6.02 6.21 1.87
C GLU A 78 -4.68 6.76 1.36
N HIS A 79 -3.58 6.07 1.70
CA HIS A 79 -2.26 6.45 1.20
C HIS A 79 -2.20 6.36 -0.34
N PHE A 80 -2.72 5.28 -0.92
CA PHE A 80 -2.84 5.12 -2.37
C PHE A 80 -3.66 6.26 -2.99
N ALA A 81 -4.78 6.64 -2.39
CA ALA A 81 -5.62 7.74 -2.85
C ALA A 81 -4.89 9.09 -2.86
N CYS A 82 -4.06 9.35 -1.86
CA CYS A 82 -3.18 10.53 -1.84
C CYS A 82 -2.18 10.49 -3.01
N ARG A 83 -1.53 9.36 -3.22
CA ARG A 83 -0.56 9.18 -4.32
C ARG A 83 -1.18 9.39 -5.69
N VAL A 84 -2.37 8.84 -5.94
CA VAL A 84 -3.10 9.06 -7.21
C VAL A 84 -3.31 10.55 -7.47
N ARG A 85 -3.72 11.31 -6.44
CA ARG A 85 -3.95 12.75 -6.58
C ARG A 85 -2.64 13.52 -6.81
N GLU A 86 -1.57 13.18 -6.12
CA GLU A 86 -0.24 13.80 -6.30
C GLU A 86 0.27 13.59 -7.72
N ILE A 87 0.29 12.34 -8.21
CA ILE A 87 0.75 12.01 -9.56
C ILE A 87 -0.12 12.71 -10.62
N ALA A 88 -1.43 12.80 -10.41
CA ALA A 88 -2.32 13.48 -11.34
C ALA A 88 -2.04 14.99 -11.46
N VAL A 89 -1.54 15.63 -10.40
CA VAL A 89 -1.09 17.04 -10.45
C VAL A 89 0.11 17.21 -11.36
N ASP A 90 1.05 16.28 -11.32
CA ASP A 90 2.27 16.32 -12.12
C ASP A 90 2.02 15.90 -13.59
N HIS A 91 0.94 15.15 -13.83
CA HIS A 91 0.53 14.65 -15.14
C HIS A 91 -0.89 15.09 -15.53
N PRO A 92 -1.17 16.39 -15.70
CA PRO A 92 -2.54 16.90 -15.89
C PRO A 92 -3.22 16.44 -17.18
N THR A 93 -2.46 15.93 -18.14
CA THR A 93 -2.95 15.33 -19.40
C THR A 93 -2.69 13.83 -19.49
N GLY A 94 -2.26 13.23 -18.38
CA GLY A 94 -1.95 11.80 -18.31
C GLY A 94 -3.22 10.94 -18.44
N ARG A 95 -3.09 9.79 -19.08
CA ARG A 95 -4.16 8.81 -19.07
C ARG A 95 -4.28 8.21 -17.67
N ILE A 96 -5.49 7.91 -17.25
CA ILE A 96 -5.75 7.35 -15.93
C ILE A 96 -4.97 6.04 -15.68
N VAL A 97 -4.73 5.24 -16.72
CA VAL A 97 -3.94 3.99 -16.62
C VAL A 97 -2.46 4.29 -16.34
N ASP A 98 -1.91 5.37 -16.90
CA ASP A 98 -0.52 5.78 -16.62
C ASP A 98 -0.39 6.29 -15.17
N ILE A 99 -1.35 7.08 -14.70
CA ILE A 99 -1.42 7.52 -13.30
C ILE A 99 -1.52 6.29 -12.36
N MET A 100 -2.35 5.31 -12.72
CA MET A 100 -2.47 4.07 -11.94
C MET A 100 -1.18 3.27 -11.92
N ARG A 101 -0.49 3.13 -13.07
CA ARG A 101 0.81 2.46 -13.14
C ARG A 101 1.80 3.11 -12.18
N ASP A 102 1.94 4.42 -12.24
CA ASP A 102 2.92 5.14 -11.45
C ASP A 102 2.55 5.16 -9.95
N ALA A 103 1.25 5.22 -9.63
CA ALA A 103 0.77 5.12 -8.25
C ALA A 103 1.00 3.72 -7.64
N MET A 104 0.84 2.66 -8.43
CA MET A 104 1.03 1.28 -7.97
C MET A 104 2.50 0.86 -7.90
N TRP A 105 3.40 1.55 -8.63
CA TRP A 105 4.82 1.22 -8.71
C TRP A 105 5.48 1.07 -7.35
N ILE A 106 5.29 2.04 -6.48
CA ILE A 106 5.91 2.10 -5.15
C ILE A 106 5.53 0.92 -4.23
N TYR A 107 4.33 0.35 -4.43
CA TYR A 107 3.86 -0.80 -3.66
C TYR A 107 4.45 -2.12 -4.19
N CYS A 108 4.82 -2.16 -5.46
CA CYS A 108 5.43 -3.32 -6.10
C CYS A 108 6.95 -3.34 -5.91
N PHE A 109 7.55 -2.17 -5.96
CA PHE A 109 8.99 -1.94 -5.91
C PHE A 109 9.34 -0.90 -4.84
N PRO A 110 9.07 -1.21 -3.56
CA PRO A 110 9.43 -0.30 -2.48
C PRO A 110 10.95 -0.09 -2.50
N PRO A 111 11.44 1.15 -2.36
CA PRO A 111 12.85 1.40 -2.25
C PRO A 111 13.40 0.62 -1.06
N HIS A 112 14.51 -0.06 -1.27
CA HIS A 112 15.22 -0.74 -0.21
C HIS A 112 15.75 0.32 0.77
N VAL A 113 15.11 0.44 1.93
CA VAL A 113 15.73 1.09 3.08
C VAL A 113 16.88 0.18 3.49
N ASP A 114 18.08 0.55 3.11
CA ASP A 114 19.30 -0.12 3.54
C ASP A 114 19.34 -0.07 5.07
N GLN A 115 18.91 -1.15 5.71
CA GLN A 115 19.14 -1.34 7.14
C GLN A 115 20.64 -1.60 7.28
N GLY A 116 21.37 -0.50 7.54
CA GLY A 116 22.82 -0.45 7.58
C GLY A 116 23.43 -1.62 8.35
N GLU A 117 23.85 -2.64 7.64
CA GLU A 117 24.93 -3.47 8.07
C GLU A 117 26.24 -2.75 7.70
N SER A 118 26.85 -2.19 8.72
CA SER A 118 28.21 -1.66 8.65
C SER A 118 29.17 -2.80 8.33
N VAL A 119 29.46 -3.01 7.06
CA VAL A 119 30.63 -3.76 6.64
C VAL A 119 31.67 -2.79 6.14
N SER A 120 32.66 -2.55 7.00
CA SER A 120 33.93 -1.94 6.63
C SER A 120 34.59 -2.77 5.51
N GLN A 121 34.71 -2.19 4.32
CA GLN A 121 35.73 -2.61 3.39
C GLN A 121 36.34 -1.42 2.67
N THR A 122 37.57 -1.22 3.00
CA THR A 122 38.58 -0.41 2.32
C THR A 122 38.84 -0.93 0.92
N GLY A 123 38.90 -0.01 -0.06
CA GLY A 123 39.87 -0.21 -1.15
C GLY A 123 39.38 0.02 -2.57
N SER A 124 39.88 1.10 -3.12
CA SER A 124 40.31 1.33 -4.52
C SER A 124 39.27 1.81 -5.55
N ALA A 125 39.57 3.03 -5.96
CA ALA A 125 39.10 3.70 -7.15
C ALA A 125 39.39 2.92 -8.44
N ASP A 126 38.49 2.95 -9.40
CA ASP A 126 38.85 3.38 -10.75
C ASP A 126 37.62 3.88 -11.54
N SER A 127 37.91 4.92 -12.29
CA SER A 127 37.01 5.73 -13.09
C SER A 127 36.75 5.11 -14.45
N SER A 128 35.53 5.20 -14.95
CA SER A 128 35.29 5.67 -16.33
C SER A 128 33.78 5.74 -16.63
N GLY A 129 33.40 6.86 -17.15
CA GLY A 129 32.07 7.33 -17.42
C GLY A 129 31.40 6.69 -18.61
N SER A 130 30.11 6.85 -18.63
CA SER A 130 29.35 7.13 -19.86
C SER A 130 28.03 7.78 -19.49
N ALA A 131 27.72 8.82 -20.24
CA ALA A 131 26.59 9.70 -20.13
C ALA A 131 25.29 9.05 -20.63
N GLY A 132 24.19 9.53 -20.07
CA GLY A 132 22.96 9.72 -20.81
C GLY A 132 21.80 8.87 -20.40
N SER A 133 20.90 9.40 -19.60
CA SER A 133 19.49 9.42 -19.95
C SER A 133 18.69 10.26 -18.94
N ALA A 134 17.83 11.07 -19.51
CA ALA A 134 16.82 11.94 -19.01
C ALA A 134 16.21 11.65 -17.63
N ASP A 135 16.04 12.73 -16.88
CA ASP A 135 15.00 13.05 -15.90
C ASP A 135 14.06 11.89 -15.47
N SER A 136 14.55 11.02 -14.65
CA SER A 136 13.73 10.39 -13.62
C SER A 136 13.86 11.30 -12.40
N ALA A 137 12.82 12.08 -12.14
CA ALA A 137 12.66 12.78 -10.87
C ALA A 137 12.99 11.77 -9.76
N ASP A 138 13.84 12.19 -8.84
CA ASP A 138 14.31 11.36 -7.73
C ASP A 138 13.12 10.99 -6.85
N ILE A 139 12.50 9.82 -7.15
CA ILE A 139 11.31 9.30 -6.46
C ILE A 139 11.68 8.88 -5.03
N SER A 140 12.98 8.80 -4.70
CA SER A 140 13.46 8.36 -3.38
C SER A 140 13.11 9.35 -2.26
N GLU A 141 12.87 10.62 -2.58
CA GLU A 141 12.50 11.65 -1.61
C GLU A 141 11.00 11.66 -1.23
N LEU A 142 10.17 10.92 -2.00
CA LEU A 142 8.71 10.85 -1.85
C LEU A 142 8.23 9.57 -1.15
N VAL A 143 9.13 8.70 -0.72
CA VAL A 143 8.75 7.42 -0.14
C VAL A 143 8.72 7.52 1.37
N ASP A 144 7.51 7.52 1.91
CA ASP A 144 7.28 7.26 3.33
C ASP A 144 7.79 5.83 3.64
N PRO A 145 8.71 5.65 4.61
CA PRO A 145 9.15 4.32 5.06
C PRO A 145 8.01 3.42 5.55
N ALA A 146 6.82 4.01 5.75
CA ALA A 146 5.59 3.29 6.05
C ALA A 146 4.86 2.74 4.80
N THR A 147 5.38 2.95 3.56
CA THR A 147 4.72 2.44 2.34
C THR A 147 4.63 0.91 2.36
N PRO A 148 3.43 0.36 2.36
CA PRO A 148 3.26 -1.08 2.49
C PRO A 148 3.62 -1.81 1.19
N ASP A 149 4.27 -2.95 1.32
CA ASP A 149 4.60 -3.85 0.20
C ASP A 149 3.33 -4.58 -0.29
N ILE A 150 3.02 -4.50 -1.59
CA ILE A 150 1.86 -5.14 -2.21
C ILE A 150 1.81 -6.65 -1.94
N ARG A 151 2.98 -7.30 -1.80
CA ARG A 151 3.06 -8.73 -1.49
C ARG A 151 2.43 -9.10 -0.16
N LYS A 152 2.32 -8.14 0.75
CA LYS A 152 1.65 -8.30 2.05
C LYS A 152 0.13 -8.18 1.96
N PHE A 153 -0.39 -7.54 0.92
CA PHE A 153 -1.84 -7.35 0.76
C PHE A 153 -2.58 -8.58 0.30
N LYS A 154 -2.01 -9.32 -0.66
CA LYS A 154 -2.70 -10.47 -1.24
C LYS A 154 -3.19 -11.49 -0.21
N PRO A 155 -2.36 -11.94 0.75
CA PRO A 155 -2.82 -12.84 1.79
C PRO A 155 -3.93 -12.24 2.65
N LEU A 156 -3.86 -10.92 2.94
CA LEU A 156 -4.87 -10.21 3.72
C LEU A 156 -6.19 -10.09 2.96
N LEU A 157 -6.15 -9.74 1.67
CA LEU A 157 -7.34 -9.66 0.82
C LEU A 157 -7.99 -11.03 0.66
N ILE A 158 -7.21 -12.09 0.42
CA ILE A 158 -7.74 -13.46 0.34
C ILE A 158 -8.40 -13.88 1.66
N MET A 159 -7.82 -13.54 2.80
CA MET A 159 -8.42 -13.80 4.12
C MET A 159 -9.77 -13.08 4.26
N LEU A 160 -9.86 -11.83 3.80
CA LEU A 160 -11.09 -11.04 3.89
C LEU A 160 -12.17 -11.51 2.88
N GLU A 161 -11.76 -11.95 1.69
CA GLU A 161 -12.68 -12.40 0.63
C GLU A 161 -13.18 -13.84 0.84
N ASN A 162 -12.47 -14.66 1.62
CA ASN A 162 -12.77 -16.08 1.73
C ASN A 162 -13.64 -16.40 2.96
N PRO A 163 -14.98 -16.52 2.79
CA PRO A 163 -15.91 -16.83 3.87
C PRO A 163 -15.86 -18.31 4.32
N GLN A 164 -14.91 -19.11 3.79
CA GLN A 164 -14.86 -20.56 4.04
C GLN A 164 -14.28 -20.91 5.41
N ASP A 165 -13.59 -20.01 6.08
CA ASP A 165 -13.13 -20.18 7.46
C ASP A 165 -14.25 -19.90 8.49
N LYS A 166 -15.45 -20.40 8.20
CA LYS A 166 -16.65 -20.28 9.04
C LYS A 166 -16.57 -21.01 10.40
N GLY A 167 -15.40 -21.42 10.80
CA GLY A 167 -15.19 -22.12 12.08
C GLY A 167 -15.01 -21.19 13.29
N SER A 168 -14.57 -19.96 13.10
CA SER A 168 -14.54 -18.94 14.14
C SER A 168 -15.66 -17.93 13.90
N SER A 169 -16.48 -17.70 14.91
CA SER A 169 -17.71 -16.87 14.87
C SER A 169 -17.46 -15.36 14.69
N GLU A 170 -16.33 -14.98 14.14
CA GLU A 170 -15.87 -13.60 14.02
C GLU A 170 -15.54 -13.27 12.55
N HIS A 171 -16.60 -13.19 11.72
CA HIS A 171 -16.43 -12.70 10.36
C HIS A 171 -16.20 -11.19 10.37
N LEU A 172 -15.14 -10.76 9.65
CA LEU A 172 -15.05 -9.39 9.22
C LEU A 172 -16.18 -9.15 8.21
N ASP A 173 -17.11 -8.31 8.60
CA ASP A 173 -18.15 -7.78 7.71
C ASP A 173 -17.54 -6.57 6.95
N VAL A 174 -16.32 -6.75 6.40
CA VAL A 174 -15.66 -5.72 5.60
C VAL A 174 -16.03 -5.96 4.16
N ASP A 175 -16.88 -5.10 3.69
CA ASP A 175 -17.29 -4.98 2.31
C ASP A 175 -16.12 -4.42 1.48
N LEU A 176 -15.66 -5.16 0.46
CA LEU A 176 -14.55 -4.75 -0.40
C LEU A 176 -14.77 -3.37 -1.06
N PRO A 177 -15.98 -3.01 -1.57
CA PRO A 177 -16.28 -1.66 -2.02
C PRO A 177 -16.01 -0.58 -0.98
N THR A 178 -16.39 -0.78 0.27
CA THR A 178 -16.12 0.17 1.36
C THR A 178 -14.62 0.30 1.64
N LEU A 179 -13.90 -0.81 1.61
CA LEU A 179 -12.45 -0.83 1.83
C LEU A 179 -11.70 -0.05 0.73
N THR A 180 -12.13 -0.19 -0.51
CA THR A 180 -11.49 0.42 -1.69
C THR A 180 -12.05 1.82 -2.02
N GLU A 181 -13.03 2.31 -1.25
CA GLU A 181 -13.67 3.61 -1.47
C GLU A 181 -12.68 4.79 -1.61
N PRO A 182 -11.63 4.93 -0.75
CA PRO A 182 -10.67 6.03 -0.87
C PRO A 182 -9.99 6.06 -2.24
N GLY A 183 -9.52 4.91 -2.72
CA GLY A 183 -8.88 4.77 -4.03
C GLY A 183 -9.87 5.04 -5.18
N THR A 184 -11.06 4.46 -5.13
CA THR A 184 -12.12 4.67 -6.12
C THR A 184 -12.52 6.14 -6.21
N LYS A 185 -12.68 6.81 -5.07
CA LYS A 185 -12.98 8.23 -5.02
C LYS A 185 -11.85 9.08 -5.60
N ALA A 186 -10.58 8.78 -5.27
CA ALA A 186 -9.45 9.50 -5.83
C ALA A 186 -9.42 9.41 -7.36
N LEU A 187 -9.71 8.24 -7.94
CA LEU A 187 -9.80 8.06 -9.39
C LEU A 187 -10.92 8.89 -10.01
N CYS A 188 -12.09 8.96 -9.39
CA CYS A 188 -13.18 9.83 -9.85
C CYS A 188 -12.84 11.33 -9.70
N ASP A 189 -12.08 11.72 -8.68
CA ASP A 189 -11.63 13.10 -8.48
C ASP A 189 -10.69 13.55 -9.60
N VAL A 190 -9.76 12.69 -10.03
CA VAL A 190 -8.76 13.00 -11.06
C VAL A 190 -9.27 12.76 -12.50
N ALA A 191 -10.28 11.93 -12.67
CA ALA A 191 -10.92 11.63 -13.96
C ALA A 191 -12.46 11.77 -13.81
N PRO A 192 -13.02 12.99 -13.93
CA PRO A 192 -14.45 13.24 -13.67
C PRO A 192 -15.42 12.48 -14.58
N ASP A 193 -14.98 12.04 -15.76
CA ASP A 193 -15.76 11.24 -16.70
C ASP A 193 -15.78 9.74 -16.33
N LEU A 194 -15.00 9.34 -15.34
CA LEU A 194 -14.94 7.97 -14.85
C LEU A 194 -16.08 7.72 -13.86
N SER A 195 -16.98 6.79 -14.17
CA SER A 195 -18.02 6.40 -13.21
C SER A 195 -17.41 5.63 -12.02
N PRO A 196 -18.03 5.67 -10.82
CA PRO A 196 -17.53 4.92 -9.65
C PRO A 196 -17.32 3.42 -9.93
N PHE A 197 -18.19 2.81 -10.74
CA PHE A 197 -18.05 1.40 -11.13
C PHE A 197 -16.81 1.17 -12.00
N LYS A 198 -16.57 2.04 -13.00
CA LYS A 198 -15.36 1.95 -13.84
C LYS A 198 -14.09 2.22 -13.02
N ALA A 199 -14.12 3.17 -12.09
CA ALA A 199 -13.01 3.44 -11.18
C ALA A 199 -12.70 2.23 -10.29
N PHE A 200 -13.72 1.58 -9.72
CA PHE A 200 -13.56 0.35 -8.95
C PHE A 200 -12.94 -0.78 -9.79
N LEU A 201 -13.45 -1.02 -11.00
CA LEU A 201 -12.89 -2.03 -11.91
C LEU A 201 -11.45 -1.73 -12.31
N LEU A 202 -11.13 -0.46 -12.57
CA LEU A 202 -9.77 -0.05 -12.93
C LEU A 202 -8.80 -0.27 -11.75
N LEU A 203 -9.22 0.06 -10.54
CA LEU A 203 -8.45 -0.17 -9.32
C LEU A 203 -8.18 -1.66 -9.11
N ASP A 204 -9.23 -2.50 -9.19
CA ASP A 204 -9.13 -3.95 -9.04
C ASP A 204 -8.25 -4.59 -10.13
N ALA A 205 -8.46 -4.21 -11.39
CA ALA A 205 -7.66 -4.70 -12.51
C ALA A 205 -6.19 -4.29 -12.36
N SER A 206 -5.90 -3.03 -12.00
CA SER A 206 -4.54 -2.54 -11.83
C SER A 206 -3.82 -3.25 -10.70
N PHE A 207 -4.51 -3.47 -9.58
CA PHE A 207 -3.98 -4.23 -8.45
C PHE A 207 -3.68 -5.68 -8.84
N SER A 208 -4.62 -6.34 -9.50
CA SER A 208 -4.47 -7.73 -9.97
C SER A 208 -3.32 -7.86 -10.98
N ILE A 209 -3.20 -6.93 -11.92
CA ILE A 209 -2.13 -6.90 -12.92
C ILE A 209 -0.77 -6.69 -12.26
N ALA A 210 -0.65 -5.72 -11.35
CA ALA A 210 0.56 -5.45 -10.61
C ALA A 210 1.05 -6.68 -9.83
N MET A 211 0.14 -7.32 -9.10
CA MET A 211 0.42 -8.55 -8.36
C MET A 211 0.90 -9.68 -9.27
N ARG A 212 0.22 -9.91 -10.39
CA ARG A 212 0.57 -10.98 -11.33
C ARG A 212 1.91 -10.75 -12.01
N ALA A 213 2.25 -9.50 -12.33
CA ALA A 213 3.56 -9.16 -12.87
C ALA A 213 4.70 -9.49 -11.89
N VAL A 214 4.54 -9.12 -10.63
CA VAL A 214 5.52 -9.43 -9.57
C VAL A 214 5.64 -10.94 -9.34
N GLU A 215 4.51 -11.67 -9.33
CA GLU A 215 4.51 -13.13 -9.17
C GLU A 215 5.13 -13.85 -10.37
N ALA A 216 4.83 -13.40 -11.59
CA ALA A 216 5.34 -14.02 -12.81
C ALA A 216 6.87 -13.92 -12.92
N ALA A 217 7.48 -12.90 -12.31
CA ALA A 217 8.92 -12.74 -12.28
C ALA A 217 9.65 -13.88 -11.55
N ALA A 218 8.96 -14.57 -10.63
CA ALA A 218 9.50 -15.71 -9.90
C ALA A 218 9.45 -17.03 -10.70
N ASP A 219 8.73 -17.09 -11.83
CA ASP A 219 8.61 -18.27 -12.71
C ASP A 219 9.26 -17.96 -14.07
N GLU A 220 10.41 -18.58 -14.35
CA GLU A 220 11.18 -18.38 -15.60
C GLU A 220 10.37 -18.70 -16.85
N ARG A 221 9.39 -19.61 -16.77
CA ARG A 221 8.50 -19.96 -17.90
C ARG A 221 7.54 -18.84 -18.25
N LEU A 222 7.14 -18.03 -17.26
CA LEU A 222 6.23 -16.90 -17.43
C LEU A 222 7.00 -15.61 -17.70
N SER A 223 8.13 -15.41 -17.03
CA SER A 223 8.96 -14.21 -17.21
C SER A 223 9.69 -14.17 -18.54
N GLY A 224 10.03 -15.34 -19.09
CA GLY A 224 10.84 -15.40 -20.32
C GLY A 224 12.18 -14.67 -20.20
N GLY A 225 12.69 -14.53 -18.97
CA GLY A 225 13.94 -13.84 -18.67
C GLY A 225 13.80 -12.32 -18.48
N LEU A 226 12.57 -11.79 -18.47
CA LEU A 226 12.31 -10.38 -18.19
C LEU A 226 12.39 -10.10 -16.69
N SER A 227 12.81 -8.89 -16.34
CA SER A 227 12.81 -8.41 -14.95
C SER A 227 11.38 -8.18 -14.43
N PRO A 228 11.16 -8.12 -13.10
CA PRO A 228 9.87 -7.78 -12.52
C PRO A 228 9.34 -6.44 -13.03
N GLU A 229 10.20 -5.44 -13.19
CA GLU A 229 9.88 -4.11 -13.68
C GLU A 229 9.43 -4.12 -15.15
N GLU A 230 10.11 -4.91 -15.99
CA GLU A 230 9.74 -5.08 -17.40
C GLU A 230 8.38 -5.76 -17.54
N LEU A 231 8.13 -6.81 -16.76
CA LEU A 231 6.83 -7.49 -16.73
C LEU A 231 5.71 -6.57 -16.25
N TYR A 232 5.98 -5.78 -15.22
CA TYR A 232 5.04 -4.79 -14.71
C TYR A 232 4.66 -3.76 -15.79
N ASN A 233 5.65 -3.16 -16.43
CA ASN A 233 5.41 -2.17 -17.49
C ASN A 233 4.66 -2.78 -18.69
N GLN A 234 5.02 -3.99 -19.12
CA GLN A 234 4.29 -4.68 -20.19
C GLN A 234 2.83 -4.95 -19.82
N ALA A 235 2.56 -5.33 -18.58
CA ALA A 235 1.21 -5.60 -18.11
C ALA A 235 0.34 -4.33 -18.12
N PHE A 236 0.87 -3.20 -17.67
CA PHE A 236 0.16 -1.91 -17.74
C PHE A 236 0.03 -1.37 -19.16
N ASP A 237 1.00 -1.61 -20.05
CA ASP A 237 0.88 -1.31 -21.47
C ASP A 237 -0.26 -2.11 -22.15
N MET A 238 -0.48 -3.35 -21.73
CA MET A 238 -1.63 -4.13 -22.21
C MET A 238 -2.96 -3.51 -21.74
N LEU A 239 -3.06 -3.13 -20.47
CA LEU A 239 -4.24 -2.47 -19.93
C LEU A 239 -4.54 -1.15 -20.67
N ALA A 240 -3.51 -0.36 -20.93
CA ALA A 240 -3.60 0.91 -21.67
C ALA A 240 -4.05 0.76 -23.13
N ARG A 241 -3.86 -0.41 -23.74
CA ARG A 241 -4.35 -0.68 -25.10
C ARG A 241 -5.84 -1.02 -25.14
N VAL A 242 -6.34 -1.65 -24.09
CA VAL A 242 -7.78 -1.96 -23.97
C VAL A 242 -8.60 -0.65 -23.88
N ASP A 243 -8.08 0.34 -23.17
CA ASP A 243 -8.70 1.66 -23.01
C ASP A 243 -8.90 2.39 -24.37
N ARG A 244 -7.96 2.22 -25.33
CA ARG A 244 -8.02 2.87 -26.64
C ARG A 244 -9.07 2.33 -27.59
N ILE A 245 -9.59 1.13 -27.36
CA ILE A 245 -10.57 0.49 -28.29
C ILE A 245 -11.95 1.16 -28.14
N GLU A 246 -12.23 1.82 -27.02
CA GLU A 246 -13.50 2.53 -26.81
C GLU A 246 -13.54 3.92 -27.48
N ASP A 247 -12.40 4.55 -27.73
CA ASP A 247 -12.32 5.90 -28.32
C ASP A 247 -12.44 5.91 -29.87
N GLU A 248 -12.37 4.76 -30.53
CA GLU A 248 -12.47 4.64 -32.00
C GLU A 248 -13.88 4.30 -32.52
N LYS A 249 -14.92 4.38 -31.69
CA LYS A 249 -16.34 4.16 -32.09
C LYS A 249 -17.17 5.41 -31.93
#